data_86b0cb9adfab1a1f55e7758f92e9d34f
#
_entry.id   86b0cb9adfab1a1f55e7758f92e9d34f
#
_cell.length_a   1.000
_cell.length_b   1.000
_cell.length_c   1.000
_cell.angle_alpha   90.00
_cell.angle_beta   90.00
_cell.angle_gamma   90.00
#
_symmetry.space_group_name_H-M   'P 1'
#
loop_
_entity.id
_entity.type
_entity.pdbx_description
1 polymer ?
#
loop_
_entity_poly.entity_id
_entity_poly.type
_entity_poly.pdbx_seq_one_letter_code
_entity_poly.pdbx_strand_id
1 'polypeptide(L)'
;MKEYRDHYFLKAKRENYPARSIYKLKELDAKFRLLKPGMKVLDLGAAPGSWSLGVAEKVGSKGLVLACDIQSTDTAFPPQVLFMQEDVFQRSAAFEARLAELGPFDLVISDMAPRTTGTRFTDQARSLELTLEALAVACLHLKQGGNFVVKVFMGPDIQDLLAPMRKAFSSVKSFKPKSSRAESKETFFTGLGFRGGTTVIASGDAGPETQPDFV
;
A
#
# COMPACT_ATOMS: atom_id res chain seq x y z
N MET A 1 -13.16 -16.77 20.25
CA MET A 1 -12.70 -15.54 19.51
C MET A 1 -11.37 -14.96 20.00
N LYS A 2 -10.96 -15.14 21.25
CA LYS A 2 -9.63 -14.75 21.79
C LYS A 2 -8.47 -15.62 21.28
N GLU A 3 -8.67 -16.93 21.09
CA GLU A 3 -7.59 -17.86 20.69
C GLU A 3 -7.01 -17.61 19.29
N TYR A 4 -7.85 -17.25 18.30
CA TYR A 4 -7.36 -17.01 16.93
C TYR A 4 -6.53 -15.72 16.82
N ARG A 5 -6.79 -14.72 17.67
CA ARG A 5 -5.98 -13.51 17.77
C ARG A 5 -4.56 -13.79 18.27
N ASP A 6 -4.46 -14.75 19.15
CA ASP A 6 -3.22 -15.04 19.86
C ASP A 6 -2.23 -15.81 18.95
N HIS A 7 -2.72 -16.70 18.08
CA HIS A 7 -1.84 -17.54 17.27
C HIS A 7 -0.95 -16.74 16.31
N TYR A 8 -1.51 -15.85 15.46
CA TYR A 8 -0.71 -15.06 14.53
C TYR A 8 0.15 -14.01 15.21
N PHE A 9 -0.31 -13.45 16.31
CA PHE A 9 0.48 -12.52 17.12
C PHE A 9 1.68 -13.21 17.76
N LEU A 10 1.47 -14.34 18.43
CA LEU A 10 2.54 -15.12 19.05
C LEU A 10 3.51 -15.66 17.99
N LYS A 11 2.98 -16.07 16.83
CA LYS A 11 3.81 -16.52 15.72
C LYS A 11 4.69 -15.40 15.18
N ALA A 12 4.16 -14.19 14.98
CA ALA A 12 4.93 -13.02 14.53
C ALA A 12 6.06 -12.69 15.52
N LYS A 13 5.75 -12.66 16.81
CA LYS A 13 6.74 -12.41 17.86
C LYS A 13 7.86 -13.46 17.87
N ARG A 14 7.52 -14.74 17.68
CA ARG A 14 8.51 -15.83 17.60
C ARG A 14 9.38 -15.74 16.34
N GLU A 15 8.83 -15.24 15.24
CA GLU A 15 9.53 -15.01 13.98
C GLU A 15 10.20 -13.63 13.91
N ASN A 16 10.24 -12.86 15.02
CA ASN A 16 10.83 -11.52 15.14
C ASN A 16 10.22 -10.46 14.23
N TYR A 17 8.93 -10.58 13.91
CA TYR A 17 8.20 -9.52 13.22
C TYR A 17 7.46 -8.59 14.20
N PRO A 18 7.50 -7.26 13.99
CA PRO A 18 6.83 -6.29 14.84
C PRO A 18 5.31 -6.48 14.92
N ALA A 19 4.69 -6.96 13.83
CA ALA A 19 3.25 -7.14 13.77
C ALA A 19 2.81 -8.38 12.97
N ARG A 20 1.63 -8.89 13.29
CA ARG A 20 1.02 -10.04 12.62
C ARG A 20 0.63 -9.78 11.16
N SER A 21 0.63 -8.52 10.71
CA SER A 21 0.31 -8.13 9.32
C SER A 21 1.24 -8.78 8.30
N ILE A 22 2.44 -9.21 8.70
CA ILE A 22 3.36 -9.97 7.84
C ILE A 22 2.71 -11.17 7.15
N TYR A 23 1.78 -11.86 7.81
CA TYR A 23 1.14 -13.04 7.22
C TYR A 23 0.21 -12.69 6.09
N LYS A 24 -0.37 -11.49 6.06
CA LYS A 24 -1.12 -10.99 4.90
C LYS A 24 -0.22 -10.88 3.67
N LEU A 25 0.98 -10.29 3.84
CA LEU A 25 1.97 -10.18 2.77
C LEU A 25 2.45 -11.57 2.30
N LYS A 26 2.76 -12.47 3.24
CA LYS A 26 3.18 -13.85 2.91
C LYS A 26 2.10 -14.60 2.11
N GLU A 27 0.82 -14.42 2.44
CA GLU A 27 -0.29 -15.02 1.70
C GLU A 27 -0.51 -14.39 0.31
N LEU A 28 -0.37 -13.05 0.20
CA LEU A 28 -0.41 -12.33 -1.07
C LEU A 28 0.72 -12.77 -1.99
N ASP A 29 1.95 -12.86 -1.46
CA ASP A 29 3.11 -13.32 -2.23
C ASP A 29 2.96 -14.78 -2.67
N ALA A 30 2.51 -15.66 -1.79
CA ALA A 30 2.24 -17.07 -2.13
C ALA A 30 1.19 -17.21 -3.24
N LYS A 31 0.17 -16.33 -3.26
CA LYS A 31 -0.92 -16.35 -4.25
C LYS A 31 -0.51 -15.76 -5.59
N PHE A 32 0.20 -14.65 -5.60
CA PHE A 32 0.45 -13.86 -6.80
C PHE A 32 1.93 -13.84 -7.23
N ARG A 33 2.85 -14.43 -6.44
CA ARG A 33 4.30 -14.47 -6.70
C ARG A 33 4.88 -13.07 -6.94
N LEU A 34 4.60 -12.18 -6.01
CA LEU A 34 4.89 -10.75 -6.11
C LEU A 34 6.36 -10.43 -5.93
N LEU A 35 7.04 -11.16 -5.03
CA LEU A 35 8.40 -10.85 -4.58
C LEU A 35 9.43 -11.78 -5.22
N LYS A 36 10.52 -11.19 -5.72
CA LYS A 36 11.66 -11.90 -6.32
C LYS A 36 12.97 -11.28 -5.85
N PRO A 37 14.06 -12.04 -5.80
CA PRO A 37 15.38 -11.51 -5.49
C PRO A 37 15.77 -10.33 -6.41
N GLY A 38 16.40 -9.32 -5.83
CA GLY A 38 16.90 -8.14 -6.54
C GLY A 38 15.85 -7.06 -6.87
N MET A 39 14.59 -7.25 -6.50
CA MET A 39 13.54 -6.27 -6.75
C MET A 39 13.73 -4.98 -5.95
N LYS A 40 13.28 -3.86 -6.53
CA LYS A 40 13.06 -2.58 -5.86
C LYS A 40 11.59 -2.46 -5.48
N VAL A 41 11.30 -2.28 -4.21
CA VAL A 41 9.93 -2.22 -3.68
C VAL A 41 9.70 -0.92 -2.93
N LEU A 42 8.53 -0.31 -3.15
CA LEU A 42 8.03 0.83 -2.38
C LEU A 42 6.93 0.34 -1.44
N ASP A 43 7.09 0.59 -0.13
CA ASP A 43 6.15 0.20 0.93
C ASP A 43 5.52 1.45 1.56
N LEU A 44 4.24 1.68 1.28
CA LEU A 44 3.46 2.82 1.75
C LEU A 44 2.59 2.42 2.96
N GLY A 45 2.80 3.09 4.10
CA GLY A 45 2.17 2.71 5.37
C GLY A 45 2.93 1.57 6.05
N ALA A 46 4.26 1.71 6.10
CA ALA A 46 5.17 0.65 6.49
C ALA A 46 5.20 0.34 8.00
N ALA A 47 4.90 1.33 8.86
CA ALA A 47 4.97 1.13 10.32
C ALA A 47 4.02 0.03 10.81
N PRO A 48 4.46 -0.82 11.72
CA PRO A 48 5.73 -0.85 12.46
C PRO A 48 6.90 -1.54 11.73
N GLY A 49 6.81 -1.90 10.44
CA GLY A 49 7.92 -2.41 9.65
C GLY A 49 7.84 -3.88 9.25
N SER A 50 6.76 -4.58 9.59
CA SER A 50 6.65 -6.02 9.32
C SER A 50 6.67 -6.38 7.84
N TRP A 51 6.04 -5.56 6.99
CA TRP A 51 6.03 -5.79 5.55
C TRP A 51 7.39 -5.50 4.95
N SER A 52 8.00 -4.37 5.31
CA SER A 52 9.35 -4.01 4.85
C SER A 52 10.40 -5.07 5.20
N LEU A 53 10.35 -5.64 6.42
CA LEU A 53 11.22 -6.76 6.81
C LEU A 53 10.98 -8.00 5.94
N GLY A 54 9.72 -8.40 5.76
CA GLY A 54 9.39 -9.57 4.95
C GLY A 54 9.73 -9.41 3.47
N VAL A 55 9.62 -8.18 2.93
CA VAL A 55 10.08 -7.83 1.58
C VAL A 55 11.59 -7.95 1.51
N ALA A 56 12.33 -7.36 2.48
CA ALA A 56 13.78 -7.37 2.52
C ALA A 56 14.37 -8.79 2.52
N GLU A 57 13.74 -9.71 3.28
CA GLU A 57 14.11 -11.14 3.28
C GLU A 57 13.98 -11.77 1.87
N LYS A 58 12.93 -11.42 1.13
CA LYS A 58 12.65 -11.98 -0.19
C LYS A 58 13.48 -11.38 -1.31
N VAL A 59 13.69 -10.07 -1.28
CA VAL A 59 14.48 -9.39 -2.32
C VAL A 59 15.99 -9.56 -2.11
N GLY A 60 16.40 -9.85 -0.88
CA GLY A 60 17.81 -10.11 -0.52
C GLY A 60 18.69 -8.86 -0.63
N SER A 61 20.00 -9.07 -0.47
CA SER A 61 20.99 -7.97 -0.42
C SER A 61 21.17 -7.19 -1.72
N LYS A 62 20.69 -7.71 -2.84
CA LYS A 62 20.69 -7.02 -4.15
C LYS A 62 19.42 -6.24 -4.43
N GLY A 63 18.39 -6.43 -3.59
CA GLY A 63 17.14 -5.69 -3.66
C GLY A 63 17.18 -4.41 -2.85
N LEU A 64 16.09 -3.65 -2.93
CA LEU A 64 15.91 -2.39 -2.22
C LEU A 64 14.47 -2.26 -1.76
N VAL A 65 14.27 -1.73 -0.57
CA VAL A 65 12.95 -1.32 -0.07
C VAL A 65 13.02 0.15 0.33
N LEU A 66 12.24 0.99 -0.33
CA LEU A 66 11.92 2.32 0.18
C LEU A 66 10.61 2.22 0.93
N ALA A 67 10.63 2.49 2.23
CA ALA A 67 9.49 2.37 3.13
C ALA A 67 9.12 3.74 3.69
N CYS A 68 7.84 4.06 3.76
CA CYS A 68 7.40 5.29 4.40
C CYS A 68 6.12 5.10 5.23
N ASP A 69 6.00 5.89 6.27
CA ASP A 69 4.80 5.98 7.11
C ASP A 69 4.76 7.36 7.79
N ILE A 70 3.56 7.84 8.08
CA ILE A 70 3.36 9.05 8.91
C ILE A 70 3.82 8.83 10.36
N GLN A 71 3.83 7.58 10.83
CA GLN A 71 4.30 7.19 12.14
C GLN A 71 5.79 6.80 12.07
N SER A 72 6.54 7.16 13.11
CA SER A 72 7.88 6.62 13.30
C SER A 72 7.84 5.14 13.69
N THR A 73 8.98 4.47 13.58
CA THR A 73 9.14 3.08 14.04
C THR A 73 10.52 2.88 14.64
N ASP A 74 10.59 2.07 15.70
CA ASP A 74 11.84 1.64 16.35
C ASP A 74 12.38 0.35 15.73
N THR A 75 11.79 -0.15 14.65
CA THR A 75 12.23 -1.37 13.99
C THR A 75 13.63 -1.19 13.40
N ALA A 76 14.55 -2.04 13.81
CA ALA A 76 15.87 -2.14 13.21
C ALA A 76 15.75 -2.81 11.82
N PHE A 77 15.93 -2.02 10.78
CA PHE A 77 15.90 -2.52 9.40
C PHE A 77 17.28 -2.97 8.91
N PRO A 78 17.34 -3.99 8.04
CA PRO A 78 18.56 -4.34 7.35
C PRO A 78 18.98 -3.27 6.32
N PRO A 79 20.26 -3.25 5.86
CA PRO A 79 20.80 -2.16 5.03
C PRO A 79 20.06 -1.87 3.72
N GLN A 80 19.36 -2.85 3.16
CA GLN A 80 18.57 -2.70 1.93
C GLN A 80 17.21 -2.02 2.15
N VAL A 81 16.82 -1.70 3.39
CA VAL A 81 15.59 -0.97 3.71
C VAL A 81 15.92 0.45 4.12
N LEU A 82 15.40 1.42 3.37
CA LEU A 82 15.40 2.83 3.73
C LEU A 82 14.01 3.21 4.22
N PHE A 83 13.88 3.52 5.51
CA PHE A 83 12.64 4.03 6.08
C PHE A 83 12.68 5.55 6.18
N MET A 84 11.59 6.19 5.78
CA MET A 84 11.38 7.64 5.91
C MET A 84 10.04 7.90 6.60
N GLN A 85 10.05 8.78 7.61
CA GLN A 85 8.79 9.23 8.21
C GLN A 85 8.19 10.32 7.32
N GLU A 86 7.12 9.99 6.59
CA GLU A 86 6.53 10.83 5.54
C GLU A 86 5.02 10.68 5.47
N ASP A 87 4.35 11.75 5.07
CA ASP A 87 2.95 11.73 4.68
C ASP A 87 2.84 11.61 3.15
N VAL A 88 2.21 10.55 2.68
CA VAL A 88 2.04 10.31 1.23
C VAL A 88 1.20 11.38 0.52
N PHE A 89 0.34 12.12 1.27
CA PHE A 89 -0.44 13.23 0.75
C PHE A 89 0.36 14.55 0.69
N GLN A 90 1.37 14.71 1.55
CA GLN A 90 2.16 15.93 1.67
C GLN A 90 3.66 15.57 1.63
N ARG A 91 4.06 14.96 0.53
CA ARG A 91 5.42 14.45 0.35
C ARG A 91 6.46 15.58 0.43
N SER A 92 7.48 15.38 1.25
CA SER A 92 8.61 16.30 1.34
C SER A 92 9.47 16.26 0.06
N ALA A 93 10.19 17.35 -0.22
CA ALA A 93 11.15 17.38 -1.32
C ALA A 93 12.23 16.29 -1.19
N ALA A 94 12.60 15.93 0.05
CA ALA A 94 13.54 14.85 0.32
C ALA A 94 12.97 13.48 -0.08
N PHE A 95 11.70 13.21 0.20
CA PHE A 95 11.05 11.96 -0.17
C PHE A 95 10.85 11.86 -1.69
N GLU A 96 10.41 12.95 -2.34
CA GLU A 96 10.28 13.02 -3.80
C GLU A 96 11.63 12.77 -4.50
N ALA A 97 12.73 13.33 -3.96
CA ALA A 97 14.06 13.07 -4.46
C ALA A 97 14.45 11.58 -4.33
N ARG A 98 14.09 10.92 -3.23
CA ARG A 98 14.33 9.48 -3.05
C ARG A 98 13.49 8.62 -3.96
N LEU A 99 12.22 8.97 -4.17
CA LEU A 99 11.37 8.29 -5.15
C LEU A 99 11.96 8.35 -6.57
N ALA A 100 12.46 9.53 -6.97
CA ALA A 100 13.10 9.73 -8.28
C ALA A 100 14.42 8.98 -8.39
N GLU A 101 15.29 9.02 -7.36
CA GLU A 101 16.62 8.37 -7.35
C GLU A 101 16.51 6.84 -7.38
N LEU A 102 15.62 6.28 -6.54
CA LEU A 102 15.54 4.84 -6.31
C LEU A 102 14.61 4.14 -7.31
N GLY A 103 13.64 4.86 -7.87
CA GLY A 103 12.71 4.34 -8.88
C GLY A 103 13.38 4.01 -10.22
N PRO A 104 12.63 3.50 -11.21
CA PRO A 104 11.29 2.98 -11.03
C PRO A 104 11.27 1.67 -10.22
N PHE A 105 10.16 1.42 -9.51
CA PHE A 105 9.99 0.25 -8.64
C PHE A 105 9.37 -0.93 -9.39
N ASP A 106 9.74 -2.15 -8.97
CA ASP A 106 9.15 -3.39 -9.46
C ASP A 106 7.77 -3.66 -8.88
N LEU A 107 7.59 -3.23 -7.62
CA LEU A 107 6.39 -3.45 -6.85
C LEU A 107 6.15 -2.26 -5.93
N VAL A 108 4.89 -1.79 -5.87
CA VAL A 108 4.42 -0.87 -4.84
C VAL A 108 3.39 -1.62 -3.99
N ILE A 109 3.56 -1.58 -2.68
CA ILE A 109 2.66 -2.20 -1.71
C ILE A 109 2.13 -1.15 -0.75
N SER A 110 0.88 -1.30 -0.29
CA SER A 110 0.28 -0.41 0.69
C SER A 110 -0.64 -1.17 1.65
N ASP A 111 -0.29 -1.16 2.93
CA ASP A 111 -1.16 -1.62 4.04
C ASP A 111 -1.70 -0.44 4.85
N MET A 112 -1.72 0.78 4.26
CA MET A 112 -2.26 1.98 4.92
C MET A 112 -3.70 1.75 5.38
N ALA A 113 -4.05 2.30 6.53
CA ALA A 113 -5.40 2.31 7.07
C ALA A 113 -5.71 3.65 7.71
N PRO A 114 -6.92 4.17 7.55
CA PRO A 114 -7.32 5.37 8.28
C PRO A 114 -7.42 5.09 9.78
N ARG A 115 -7.28 6.13 10.59
CA ARG A 115 -7.73 6.05 11.99
C ARG A 115 -9.23 5.84 11.98
N THR A 116 -9.67 4.68 12.48
CA THR A 116 -11.08 4.32 12.48
C THR A 116 -11.87 5.18 13.47
N THR A 117 -12.99 5.73 12.99
CA THR A 117 -13.93 6.53 13.79
C THR A 117 -15.00 5.67 14.44
N GLY A 118 -15.13 4.42 14.01
CA GLY A 118 -16.23 3.53 14.33
C GLY A 118 -17.46 3.72 13.41
N THR A 119 -17.49 4.81 12.63
CA THR A 119 -18.53 5.06 11.63
C THR A 119 -18.12 4.42 10.31
N ARG A 120 -18.85 3.39 9.92
CA ARG A 120 -18.53 2.55 8.76
C ARG A 120 -18.31 3.35 7.48
N PHE A 121 -19.21 4.26 7.16
CA PHE A 121 -19.17 5.06 5.94
C PHE A 121 -17.93 5.95 5.91
N THR A 122 -17.65 6.67 7.00
CA THR A 122 -16.48 7.55 7.12
C THR A 122 -15.18 6.76 6.99
N ASP A 123 -15.10 5.59 7.64
CA ASP A 123 -13.89 4.75 7.61
C ASP A 123 -13.66 4.17 6.20
N GLN A 124 -14.73 3.84 5.47
CA GLN A 124 -14.65 3.37 4.07
C GLN A 124 -14.19 4.50 3.12
N ALA A 125 -14.77 5.71 3.24
CA ALA A 125 -14.39 6.85 2.42
C ALA A 125 -12.91 7.21 2.62
N ARG A 126 -12.45 7.33 3.86
CA ARG A 126 -11.04 7.61 4.18
C ARG A 126 -10.09 6.49 3.70
N SER A 127 -10.54 5.24 3.79
CA SER A 127 -9.75 4.13 3.25
C SER A 127 -9.63 4.20 1.73
N LEU A 128 -10.68 4.61 1.03
CA LEU A 128 -10.66 4.81 -0.41
C LEU A 128 -9.71 5.94 -0.82
N GLU A 129 -9.72 7.08 -0.11
CA GLU A 129 -8.79 8.19 -0.35
C GLU A 129 -7.33 7.74 -0.25
N LEU A 130 -6.96 7.05 0.85
CA LEU A 130 -5.63 6.46 1.02
C LEU A 130 -5.25 5.52 -0.12
N THR A 131 -6.21 4.75 -0.60
CA THR A 131 -6.00 3.76 -1.66
C THR A 131 -5.78 4.43 -3.02
N LEU A 132 -6.53 5.50 -3.30
CA LEU A 132 -6.38 6.28 -4.53
C LEU A 132 -5.04 7.03 -4.56
N GLU A 133 -4.60 7.60 -3.44
CA GLU A 133 -3.27 8.21 -3.34
C GLU A 133 -2.17 7.17 -3.55
N ALA A 134 -2.26 5.99 -2.92
CA ALA A 134 -1.32 4.91 -3.15
C ALA A 134 -1.27 4.48 -4.63
N LEU A 135 -2.42 4.46 -5.31
CA LEU A 135 -2.50 4.15 -6.74
C LEU A 135 -1.84 5.24 -7.58
N ALA A 136 -2.04 6.53 -7.23
CA ALA A 136 -1.41 7.65 -7.92
C ALA A 136 0.12 7.57 -7.81
N VAL A 137 0.65 7.35 -6.60
CA VAL A 137 2.09 7.12 -6.37
C VAL A 137 2.60 5.92 -7.16
N ALA A 138 1.84 4.81 -7.17
CA ALA A 138 2.22 3.63 -7.93
C ALA A 138 2.29 3.90 -9.43
N CYS A 139 1.32 4.62 -10.01
CA CYS A 139 1.33 4.96 -11.44
C CYS A 139 2.49 5.88 -11.85
N LEU A 140 2.98 6.72 -10.94
CA LEU A 140 4.12 7.60 -11.19
C LEU A 140 5.47 6.88 -11.09
N HIS A 141 5.57 5.89 -10.21
CA HIS A 141 6.88 5.32 -9.82
C HIS A 141 7.07 3.84 -10.15
N LEU A 142 6.03 3.14 -10.65
CA LEU A 142 6.18 1.76 -11.14
C LEU A 142 6.89 1.73 -12.49
N LYS A 143 7.75 0.75 -12.68
CA LYS A 143 8.22 0.39 -14.02
C LYS A 143 7.10 -0.29 -14.82
N GLN A 144 7.18 -0.22 -16.14
CA GLN A 144 6.31 -1.02 -17.01
C GLN A 144 6.45 -2.51 -16.66
N GLY A 145 5.31 -3.20 -16.56
CA GLY A 145 5.24 -4.60 -16.11
C GLY A 145 5.29 -4.78 -14.59
N GLY A 146 5.50 -3.71 -13.82
CA GLY A 146 5.47 -3.73 -12.36
C GLY A 146 4.11 -4.06 -11.77
N ASN A 147 4.06 -4.31 -10.47
CA ASN A 147 2.84 -4.71 -9.78
C ASN A 147 2.48 -3.74 -8.65
N PHE A 148 1.21 -3.73 -8.28
CA PHE A 148 0.68 -2.90 -7.19
C PHE A 148 -0.20 -3.74 -6.27
N VAL A 149 -0.03 -3.58 -4.95
CA VAL A 149 -0.89 -4.19 -3.94
C VAL A 149 -1.39 -3.12 -3.00
N VAL A 150 -2.68 -3.11 -2.75
CA VAL A 150 -3.28 -2.11 -1.86
C VAL A 150 -4.40 -2.70 -1.02
N LYS A 151 -4.44 -2.31 0.26
CA LYS A 151 -5.53 -2.62 1.16
C LYS A 151 -6.63 -1.57 1.05
N VAL A 152 -7.88 -2.03 1.07
CA VAL A 152 -9.06 -1.16 1.11
C VAL A 152 -10.13 -1.73 2.05
N PHE A 153 -10.91 -0.87 2.68
CA PHE A 153 -12.15 -1.27 3.34
C PHE A 153 -13.27 -1.27 2.32
N MET A 154 -13.84 -2.44 2.06
CA MET A 154 -14.89 -2.60 1.07
C MET A 154 -16.10 -1.70 1.35
N GLY A 155 -16.42 -0.85 0.39
CA GLY A 155 -17.50 0.13 0.44
C GLY A 155 -18.27 0.24 -0.89
N PRO A 156 -19.33 1.05 -0.95
CA PRO A 156 -20.12 1.24 -2.16
C PRO A 156 -19.29 1.83 -3.32
N ASP A 157 -18.35 2.72 -3.01
CA ASP A 157 -17.58 3.49 -3.99
C ASP A 157 -16.31 2.76 -4.48
N ILE A 158 -16.23 1.45 -4.29
CA ILE A 158 -15.07 0.64 -4.68
C ILE A 158 -14.75 0.71 -6.18
N GLN A 159 -15.73 1.06 -7.02
CA GLN A 159 -15.50 1.22 -8.46
C GLN A 159 -14.58 2.40 -8.78
N ASP A 160 -14.53 3.42 -7.92
CA ASP A 160 -13.63 4.58 -8.09
C ASP A 160 -12.15 4.16 -8.01
N LEU A 161 -11.85 3.08 -7.28
CA LEU A 161 -10.55 2.42 -7.29
C LEU A 161 -10.40 1.45 -8.48
N LEU A 162 -11.40 0.60 -8.71
CA LEU A 162 -11.26 -0.51 -9.66
C LEU A 162 -11.20 -0.03 -11.10
N ALA A 163 -11.93 1.04 -11.46
CA ALA A 163 -11.93 1.57 -12.80
C ALA A 163 -10.53 2.08 -13.24
N PRO A 164 -9.84 2.96 -12.49
CA PRO A 164 -8.48 3.36 -12.82
C PRO A 164 -7.47 2.21 -12.73
N MET A 165 -7.61 1.29 -11.76
CA MET A 165 -6.73 0.12 -11.71
C MET A 165 -6.84 -0.75 -12.98
N ARG A 166 -8.04 -1.00 -13.50
CA ARG A 166 -8.24 -1.78 -14.74
C ARG A 166 -7.65 -1.09 -15.97
N LYS A 167 -7.60 0.25 -15.98
CA LYS A 167 -6.92 1.02 -17.05
C LYS A 167 -5.40 0.89 -16.93
N ALA A 168 -4.88 1.00 -15.71
CA ALA A 168 -3.43 1.05 -15.46
C ALA A 168 -2.75 -0.33 -15.54
N PHE A 169 -3.45 -1.42 -15.19
CA PHE A 169 -2.86 -2.76 -15.06
C PHE A 169 -3.47 -3.75 -16.05
N SER A 170 -2.68 -4.75 -16.44
CA SER A 170 -3.12 -5.83 -17.35
C SER A 170 -4.15 -6.75 -16.69
N SER A 171 -4.06 -6.93 -15.38
CA SER A 171 -5.02 -7.70 -14.59
C SER A 171 -5.18 -7.10 -13.19
N VAL A 172 -6.41 -7.09 -12.71
CA VAL A 172 -6.74 -6.68 -11.32
C VAL A 172 -7.41 -7.86 -10.62
N LYS A 173 -6.88 -8.24 -9.48
CA LYS A 173 -7.37 -9.36 -8.66
C LYS A 173 -7.68 -8.88 -7.25
N SER A 174 -8.72 -9.42 -6.64
CA SER A 174 -9.00 -9.23 -5.21
C SER A 174 -8.58 -10.45 -4.41
N PHE A 175 -8.15 -10.23 -3.18
CA PHE A 175 -7.78 -11.29 -2.26
C PHE A 175 -8.02 -10.87 -0.81
N LYS A 176 -8.67 -11.73 -0.04
CA LYS A 176 -8.81 -11.57 1.41
C LYS A 176 -7.94 -12.62 2.09
N PRO A 177 -6.82 -12.22 2.73
CA PRO A 177 -5.96 -13.15 3.44
C PRO A 177 -6.70 -13.88 4.57
N LYS A 178 -6.38 -15.15 4.79
CA LYS A 178 -6.92 -15.93 5.91
C LYS A 178 -6.45 -15.39 7.26
N SER A 179 -5.28 -14.76 7.29
CA SER A 179 -4.74 -14.06 8.46
C SER A 179 -5.45 -12.75 8.77
N SER A 180 -6.33 -12.24 7.92
CA SER A 180 -7.23 -11.14 8.26
C SER A 180 -8.19 -11.56 9.37
N ARG A 181 -8.58 -10.62 10.22
CA ARG A 181 -9.60 -10.91 11.25
C ARG A 181 -10.92 -11.23 10.56
N ALA A 182 -11.70 -12.16 11.12
CA ALA A 182 -12.98 -12.56 10.54
C ALA A 182 -13.95 -11.38 10.38
N GLU A 183 -13.97 -10.48 11.37
CA GLU A 183 -14.79 -9.28 11.40
C GLU A 183 -14.25 -8.13 10.52
N SER A 184 -13.00 -8.22 10.05
CA SER A 184 -12.39 -7.17 9.24
C SER A 184 -13.02 -7.09 7.85
N LYS A 185 -13.35 -5.88 7.43
CA LYS A 185 -13.85 -5.57 6.08
C LYS A 185 -12.74 -5.28 5.08
N GLU A 186 -11.48 -5.48 5.51
CA GLU A 186 -10.34 -5.28 4.65
C GLU A 186 -10.30 -6.31 3.52
N THR A 187 -9.96 -5.85 2.35
CA THR A 187 -9.66 -6.67 1.17
C THR A 187 -8.44 -6.07 0.50
N PHE A 188 -7.60 -6.89 -0.09
CA PHE A 188 -6.49 -6.45 -0.90
C PHE A 188 -6.84 -6.52 -2.38
N PHE A 189 -6.48 -5.48 -3.12
CA PHE A 189 -6.48 -5.50 -4.57
C PHE A 189 -5.04 -5.53 -5.09
N THR A 190 -4.82 -6.34 -6.10
CA THR A 190 -3.52 -6.51 -6.75
C THR A 190 -3.67 -6.18 -8.22
N GLY A 191 -2.99 -5.12 -8.65
CA GLY A 191 -2.78 -4.78 -10.06
C GLY A 191 -1.52 -5.47 -10.57
N LEU A 192 -1.65 -6.31 -11.59
CA LEU A 192 -0.53 -7.05 -12.18
C LEU A 192 -0.22 -6.50 -13.56
N GLY A 193 1.07 -6.27 -13.82
CA GLY A 193 1.57 -5.83 -15.11
C GLY A 193 1.13 -4.39 -15.43
N PHE A 194 1.77 -3.41 -14.79
CA PHE A 194 1.54 -2.01 -15.06
C PHE A 194 1.82 -1.69 -16.54
N ARG A 195 0.87 -1.04 -17.20
CA ARG A 195 0.95 -0.80 -18.66
C ARG A 195 1.89 0.34 -19.03
N GLY A 196 2.28 1.16 -18.05
CA GLY A 196 2.98 2.42 -18.29
C GLY A 196 2.03 3.52 -18.80
N GLY A 197 2.56 4.74 -18.87
CA GLY A 197 1.81 5.93 -19.23
C GLY A 197 1.31 6.67 -17.99
N THR A 198 1.40 7.99 -18.04
CA THR A 198 0.89 8.87 -16.99
C THR A 198 -0.63 8.89 -17.08
N THR A 199 -1.28 7.91 -16.50
CA THR A 199 -2.73 8.01 -16.25
C THR A 199 -2.89 9.03 -15.14
N VAL A 200 -3.08 10.29 -15.49
CA VAL A 200 -3.49 11.35 -14.57
C VAL A 200 -4.81 10.88 -13.97
N ILE A 201 -4.74 10.37 -12.74
CA ILE A 201 -5.92 10.30 -11.90
C ILE A 201 -6.12 11.74 -11.48
N ALA A 202 -6.92 12.49 -12.27
CA ALA A 202 -7.32 13.83 -11.91
C ALA A 202 -8.04 13.74 -10.57
N SER A 203 -7.38 14.21 -9.51
CA SER A 203 -8.06 14.67 -8.31
C SER A 203 -9.14 15.64 -8.80
N GLY A 204 -10.39 15.34 -8.44
CA GLY A 204 -11.61 15.95 -8.98
C GLY A 204 -11.48 17.40 -9.41
N ASP A 205 -11.88 17.64 -10.63
CA ASP A 205 -12.08 18.95 -11.22
C ASP A 205 -13.06 19.73 -10.33
N ALA A 206 -12.52 20.54 -9.42
CA ALA A 206 -13.29 21.58 -8.77
C ALA A 206 -13.50 22.67 -9.85
N GLY A 207 -14.57 22.52 -10.59
CA GLY A 207 -15.04 23.54 -11.52
C GLY A 207 -15.14 24.90 -10.80
N PRO A 208 -14.95 26.03 -11.52
CA PRO A 208 -14.95 27.33 -10.89
C PRO A 208 -16.32 27.59 -10.25
N GLU A 209 -16.31 27.89 -8.95
CA GLU A 209 -17.49 28.40 -8.23
C GLU A 209 -17.97 29.68 -8.92
N THR A 210 -19.07 29.60 -9.65
CA THR A 210 -19.84 30.78 -10.04
C THR A 210 -20.52 31.31 -8.81
N GLN A 211 -20.03 32.45 -8.33
CA GLN A 211 -20.73 33.23 -7.32
C GLN A 211 -22.11 33.63 -7.82
N PRO A 212 -23.18 33.47 -7.04
CA PRO A 212 -24.47 34.04 -7.40
C PRO A 212 -24.45 35.56 -7.13
N ASP A 213 -24.69 36.34 -8.18
CA ASP A 213 -24.99 37.78 -8.09
C ASP A 213 -26.29 37.96 -7.30
N PHE A 214 -26.18 38.59 -6.14
CA PHE A 214 -27.33 39.15 -5.45
C PHE A 214 -27.60 40.57 -5.97
N VAL A 215 -28.74 40.73 -6.60
CA VAL A 215 -29.42 42.01 -6.80
C VAL A 215 -30.50 42.19 -5.73
#